data_f22de752504784bdac3723344e42adf8
#
_entry.id   f22de752504784bdac3723344e42adf8
#
_cell.length_a   1.000
_cell.length_b   1.000
_cell.length_c   1.000
_cell.angle_alpha   90.00
_cell.angle_beta   90.00
_cell.angle_gamma   90.00
#
_symmetry.space_group_name_H-M   'P 1'
#
loop_
_entity.id
_entity.type
_entity.pdbx_description
1 polymer ?
#
loop_
_entity_poly.entity_id
_entity_poly.type
_entity_poly.pdbx_seq_one_letter_code
_entity_poly.pdbx_strand_id
1 'polypeptide(L)'
;MCNRAHTLAFIAAPIAPAAAQDFYVYGGAELEFLIEPDGAGSENASTLNAYIELEKSGFYAGLFGEIANDSAANQVDLYLGYRAETAGGLSYDVGYSRYFQPNDGGDCCGDLTLELGVPFGDKFKGTFEAAYDPEATLGNAIIGLEFYATDAITLSANYGTYQVEDAGSEQKWDAGVAYALSDEAAVDLRYYDGTDYADGYVGLSLTWDTTIFSR
;
A
#
# COMPACT_ATOMS: atom_id res chain seq x y z
N MET A 1 -3.06 17.64 -12.03
CA MET A 1 -3.22 16.38 -12.78
C MET A 1 -2.80 15.26 -11.85
N CYS A 2 -3.78 14.60 -11.22
CA CYS A 2 -3.53 13.48 -10.30
C CYS A 2 -3.27 12.23 -11.15
N ASN A 3 -2.05 12.03 -11.62
CA ASN A 3 -1.72 10.98 -12.57
C ASN A 3 -0.60 10.06 -12.06
N ARG A 4 -0.67 9.69 -10.78
CA ARG A 4 0.17 8.64 -10.22
C ARG A 4 -0.73 7.62 -9.55
N ALA A 5 -0.79 6.42 -10.11
CA ALA A 5 -1.27 5.26 -9.39
C ALA A 5 -0.26 4.99 -8.27
N HIS A 6 -0.48 5.60 -7.12
CA HIS A 6 0.26 5.24 -5.93
C HIS A 6 -0.21 3.85 -5.53
N THR A 7 0.65 2.89 -5.70
CA THR A 7 0.51 1.63 -4.99
C THR A 7 0.78 1.98 -3.53
N LEU A 8 -0.26 2.33 -2.78
CA LEU A 8 -0.18 2.33 -1.34
C LEU A 8 0.13 0.89 -0.97
N ALA A 9 1.38 0.60 -0.66
CA ALA A 9 1.72 -0.57 0.11
C ALA A 9 1.07 -0.32 1.47
N PHE A 10 -0.20 -0.73 1.62
CA PHE A 10 -0.80 -0.78 2.93
C PHE A 10 -0.01 -1.82 3.71
N ILE A 11 0.82 -1.32 4.58
CA ILE A 11 1.44 -2.13 5.59
C ILE A 11 0.26 -2.65 6.41
N ALA A 12 -0.07 -3.93 6.22
CA ALA A 12 -1.19 -4.54 6.90
C ALA A 12 -0.88 -4.52 8.40
N ALA A 13 -1.42 -3.53 9.11
CA ALA A 13 -1.40 -3.57 10.56
C ALA A 13 -2.02 -4.91 11.00
N PRO A 14 -1.44 -5.61 11.99
CA PRO A 14 -1.93 -6.91 12.42
C PRO A 14 -3.38 -6.78 12.83
N ILE A 15 -4.27 -7.51 12.13
CA ILE A 15 -5.70 -7.56 12.47
C ILE A 15 -5.82 -8.33 13.77
N ALA A 16 -5.99 -7.62 14.89
CA ALA A 16 -6.29 -8.24 16.15
C ALA A 16 -7.71 -8.82 16.10
N PRO A 17 -7.95 -10.05 16.58
CA PRO A 17 -9.30 -10.58 16.67
C PRO A 17 -10.14 -9.67 17.55
N ALA A 18 -11.36 -9.36 17.13
CA ALA A 18 -12.29 -8.43 17.79
C ALA A 18 -12.64 -8.90 19.22
N ALA A 19 -11.77 -8.59 20.17
CA ALA A 19 -11.98 -8.71 21.60
C ALA A 19 -12.13 -7.32 22.20
N ALA A 20 -13.35 -7.03 22.62
CA ALA A 20 -13.76 -6.00 23.55
C ALA A 20 -12.87 -4.75 23.72
N GLN A 21 -13.22 -3.66 23.02
CA GLN A 21 -12.93 -2.26 23.39
C GLN A 21 -11.46 -1.81 23.43
N ASP A 22 -10.55 -2.54 22.86
CA ASP A 22 -9.15 -2.16 22.84
C ASP A 22 -8.93 -0.98 21.88
N PHE A 23 -8.22 0.02 22.37
CA PHE A 23 -7.79 1.18 21.59
C PHE A 23 -6.31 1.02 21.28
N TYR A 24 -5.96 1.15 20.01
CA TYR A 24 -4.60 1.04 19.52
C TYR A 24 -4.15 2.34 18.85
N VAL A 25 -2.87 2.61 18.96
CA VAL A 25 -2.15 3.61 18.16
C VAL A 25 -1.03 2.88 17.43
N TYR A 26 -1.10 2.86 16.13
CA TYR A 26 -0.06 2.32 15.27
C TYR A 26 0.76 3.44 14.64
N GLY A 27 1.97 3.11 14.24
CA GLY A 27 2.80 3.99 13.45
C GLY A 27 3.88 3.22 12.75
N GLY A 28 4.29 3.72 11.60
CA GLY A 28 5.34 3.11 10.82
C GLY A 28 5.99 4.08 9.87
N ALA A 29 7.05 3.59 9.26
CA ALA A 29 7.81 4.30 8.23
C ALA A 29 8.35 3.34 7.18
N GLU A 30 8.49 3.82 5.97
CA GLU A 30 9.11 3.10 4.87
C GLU A 30 10.08 4.00 4.14
N LEU A 31 11.23 3.45 3.80
CA LEU A 31 12.18 4.07 2.87
C LEU A 31 12.25 3.19 1.63
N GLU A 32 11.89 3.74 0.48
CA GLU A 32 11.92 3.03 -0.81
C GLU A 32 12.91 3.67 -1.77
N PHE A 33 13.58 2.83 -2.55
CA PHE A 33 14.44 3.20 -3.66
C PHE A 33 13.98 2.45 -4.92
N LEU A 34 13.62 3.18 -5.97
CA LEU A 34 13.30 2.64 -7.29
C LEU A 34 14.48 2.90 -8.22
N ILE A 35 14.93 1.86 -8.88
CA ILE A 35 16.10 1.87 -9.77
C ILE A 35 15.69 1.31 -11.13
N GLU A 36 15.93 2.07 -12.20
CA GLU A 36 15.80 1.57 -13.57
C GLU A 36 17.00 0.69 -13.93
N PRO A 37 16.80 -0.61 -14.30
CA PRO A 37 17.91 -1.52 -14.54
C PRO A 37 18.82 -1.12 -15.69
N ASP A 38 18.28 -0.47 -16.72
CA ASP A 38 19.00 -0.17 -17.96
C ASP A 38 19.90 1.07 -17.89
N GLY A 39 19.85 1.81 -16.80
CA GLY A 39 20.73 2.96 -16.55
C GLY A 39 20.62 4.10 -17.56
N ALA A 40 19.68 4.00 -18.50
CA ALA A 40 19.39 5.04 -19.49
C ALA A 40 18.45 6.10 -18.92
N GLY A 41 17.80 5.75 -17.82
CA GLY A 41 16.85 6.57 -17.13
C GLY A 41 17.50 7.59 -16.22
N SER A 42 16.98 8.72 -16.26
CA SER A 42 17.38 9.88 -15.48
C SER A 42 16.85 9.85 -14.05
N GLU A 43 16.10 8.82 -13.62
CA GLU A 43 15.23 9.00 -12.46
C GLU A 43 15.16 7.80 -11.52
N ASN A 44 16.27 7.58 -10.81
CA ASN A 44 16.15 6.86 -9.55
C ASN A 44 15.24 7.65 -8.63
N ALA A 45 14.12 7.07 -8.27
CA ALA A 45 13.20 7.67 -7.31
C ALA A 45 13.53 7.15 -5.90
N SER A 46 13.34 8.00 -4.92
CA SER A 46 13.36 7.58 -3.52
C SER A 46 12.24 8.28 -2.79
N THR A 47 11.57 7.54 -1.93
CA THR A 47 10.49 8.04 -1.08
C THR A 47 10.73 7.67 0.37
N LEU A 48 10.33 8.57 1.25
CA LEU A 48 10.19 8.33 2.68
C LEU A 48 8.73 8.47 3.03
N ASN A 49 8.12 7.39 3.47
CA ASN A 49 6.74 7.31 3.90
C ASN A 49 6.67 7.18 5.41
N ALA A 50 5.65 7.74 6.03
CA ALA A 50 5.37 7.54 7.45
C ALA A 50 3.87 7.69 7.72
N TYR A 51 3.38 6.96 8.72
CA TYR A 51 1.99 7.07 9.13
C TYR A 51 1.82 7.01 10.65
N ILE A 52 0.68 7.52 11.10
CA ILE A 52 0.14 7.29 12.43
C ILE A 52 -1.35 6.99 12.30
N GLU A 53 -1.82 5.96 13.00
CA GLU A 53 -3.19 5.49 12.94
C GLU A 53 -3.75 5.21 14.33
N LEU A 54 -5.00 5.59 14.53
CA LEU A 54 -5.81 5.28 15.70
C LEU A 54 -6.83 4.22 15.31
N GLU A 55 -6.91 3.12 16.08
CA GLU A 55 -7.90 2.08 15.83
C GLU A 55 -8.69 1.75 17.09
N LYS A 56 -9.99 1.52 16.92
CA LYS A 56 -10.88 1.00 17.96
C LYS A 56 -11.96 0.10 17.38
N SER A 57 -11.97 -1.16 17.78
CA SER A 57 -13.01 -2.13 17.38
C SER A 57 -13.15 -2.28 15.86
N GLY A 58 -12.02 -2.21 15.15
CA GLY A 58 -11.93 -2.27 13.69
C GLY A 58 -12.13 -0.94 12.96
N PHE A 59 -12.71 0.09 13.62
CA PHE A 59 -12.74 1.44 13.04
C PHE A 59 -11.38 2.11 13.21
N TYR A 60 -10.85 2.67 12.16
CA TYR A 60 -9.57 3.38 12.18
C TYR A 60 -9.65 4.75 11.50
N ALA A 61 -8.72 5.61 11.86
CA ALA A 61 -8.44 6.87 11.18
C ALA A 61 -6.96 7.22 11.35
N GLY A 62 -6.35 7.76 10.32
CA GLY A 62 -4.93 8.06 10.35
C GLY A 62 -4.51 9.18 9.43
N LEU A 63 -3.22 9.45 9.52
CA LEU A 63 -2.46 10.35 8.68
C LEU A 63 -1.33 9.55 8.03
N PHE A 64 -1.14 9.73 6.75
CA PHE A 64 0.01 9.25 6.01
C PHE A 64 0.73 10.45 5.39
N GLY A 65 2.03 10.38 5.28
CA GLY A 65 2.84 11.38 4.61
C GLY A 65 3.91 10.73 3.74
N GLU A 66 4.08 11.25 2.55
CA GLU A 66 5.13 10.87 1.61
C GLU A 66 6.03 12.07 1.31
N ILE A 67 7.33 11.85 1.37
CA ILE A 67 8.36 12.79 0.92
C ILE A 67 9.16 12.09 -0.18
N ALA A 68 9.04 12.59 -1.39
CA ALA A 68 9.77 12.10 -2.56
C ALA A 68 10.98 12.98 -2.88
N ASN A 69 11.95 12.42 -3.63
CA ASN A 69 13.06 13.21 -4.17
C ASN A 69 12.60 14.28 -5.18
N ASP A 70 11.46 14.05 -5.86
CA ASP A 70 10.72 15.11 -6.54
C ASP A 70 9.69 15.71 -5.57
N SER A 71 9.93 16.94 -5.13
CA SER A 71 9.07 17.59 -4.14
C SER A 71 7.64 17.84 -4.63
N ALA A 72 7.37 17.85 -5.93
CA ALA A 72 6.02 17.94 -6.49
C ALA A 72 5.19 16.67 -6.17
N ALA A 73 5.87 15.54 -5.94
CA ALA A 73 5.24 14.30 -5.58
C ALA A 73 4.98 14.13 -4.07
N ASN A 74 5.38 15.10 -3.23
CA ASN A 74 5.09 15.04 -1.80
C ASN A 74 3.59 15.02 -1.56
N GLN A 75 3.16 14.14 -0.64
CA GLN A 75 1.75 13.91 -0.37
C GLN A 75 1.47 13.80 1.13
N VAL A 76 0.28 14.19 1.53
CA VAL A 76 -0.28 13.94 2.86
C VAL A 76 -1.69 13.40 2.68
N ASP A 77 -2.00 12.29 3.34
CA ASP A 77 -3.31 11.67 3.26
C ASP A 77 -3.99 11.69 4.63
N LEU A 78 -5.28 11.98 4.59
CA LEU A 78 -6.20 11.73 5.68
C LEU A 78 -7.02 10.51 5.30
N TYR A 79 -6.99 9.48 6.13
CA TYR A 79 -7.76 8.27 5.84
C TYR A 79 -8.56 7.79 7.04
N LEU A 80 -9.63 7.07 6.76
CA LEU A 80 -10.47 6.41 7.75
C LEU A 80 -11.13 5.18 7.15
N GLY A 81 -11.47 4.21 7.99
CA GLY A 81 -12.12 3.01 7.49
C GLY A 81 -12.56 2.05 8.60
N TYR A 82 -12.88 0.85 8.15
CA TYR A 82 -13.22 -0.27 9.01
C TYR A 82 -12.62 -1.55 8.46
N ARG A 83 -11.88 -2.27 9.31
CA ARG A 83 -11.31 -3.58 8.99
C ARG A 83 -11.76 -4.64 9.98
N ALA A 84 -11.91 -5.85 9.50
CA ALA A 84 -12.18 -7.01 10.32
C ALA A 84 -11.77 -8.31 9.63
N GLU A 85 -11.77 -9.38 10.43
CA GLU A 85 -11.54 -10.73 9.95
C GLU A 85 -12.70 -11.64 10.38
N THR A 86 -13.15 -12.46 9.47
CA THR A 86 -14.18 -13.48 9.76
C THR A 86 -13.56 -14.68 10.47
N ALA A 87 -14.40 -15.51 11.11
CA ALA A 87 -13.96 -16.76 11.71
C ALA A 87 -13.32 -17.76 10.71
N GLY A 88 -13.54 -17.56 9.42
CA GLY A 88 -12.93 -18.35 8.34
C GLY A 88 -11.61 -17.80 7.81
N GLY A 89 -11.08 -16.72 8.41
CA GLY A 89 -9.82 -16.10 8.02
C GLY A 89 -9.93 -15.11 6.84
N LEU A 90 -11.14 -14.88 6.30
CA LEU A 90 -11.33 -13.80 5.32
C LEU A 90 -11.15 -12.46 6.03
N SER A 91 -10.12 -11.71 5.67
CA SER A 91 -9.93 -10.31 6.06
C SER A 91 -10.58 -9.37 5.05
N TYR A 92 -11.12 -8.26 5.55
CA TYR A 92 -11.63 -7.19 4.70
C TYR A 92 -11.37 -5.82 5.35
N ASP A 93 -11.11 -4.86 4.50
CA ASP A 93 -10.95 -3.44 4.84
C ASP A 93 -11.75 -2.60 3.87
N VAL A 94 -12.51 -1.64 4.37
CA VAL A 94 -13.26 -0.67 3.58
C VAL A 94 -12.92 0.72 4.10
N GLY A 95 -12.43 1.59 3.24
CA GLY A 95 -11.92 2.88 3.64
C GLY A 95 -12.27 4.02 2.71
N TYR A 96 -11.87 5.19 3.14
CA TYR A 96 -11.82 6.41 2.34
C TYR A 96 -10.54 7.16 2.66
N SER A 97 -9.82 7.58 1.62
CA SER A 97 -8.63 8.41 1.72
C SER A 97 -8.85 9.73 0.99
N ARG A 98 -8.37 10.83 1.57
CA ARG A 98 -8.31 12.13 0.94
C ARG A 98 -6.85 12.56 0.81
N TYR A 99 -6.46 12.91 -0.40
CA TYR A 99 -5.09 13.20 -0.78
C TYR A 99 -4.85 14.70 -0.89
N PHE A 100 -3.73 15.13 -0.33
CA PHE A 100 -3.27 16.53 -0.39
C PHE A 100 -1.85 16.54 -0.94
N GLN A 101 -1.61 17.31 -1.99
CA GLN A 101 -0.30 17.54 -2.59
C GLN A 101 0.18 18.95 -2.25
N PRO A 102 0.90 19.17 -1.15
CA PRO A 102 1.20 20.50 -0.62
C PRO A 102 1.97 21.39 -1.61
N ASN A 103 2.75 20.77 -2.49
CA ASN A 103 3.59 21.47 -3.45
C ASN A 103 2.98 21.55 -4.86
N ASP A 104 1.82 20.91 -5.07
CA ASP A 104 1.12 20.86 -6.37
C ASP A 104 -0.40 21.05 -6.22
N GLY A 105 -0.80 22.22 -5.74
CA GLY A 105 -2.20 22.64 -5.71
C GLY A 105 -3.00 22.29 -4.45
N GLY A 106 -2.48 21.51 -3.55
CA GLY A 106 -3.12 21.20 -2.26
C GLY A 106 -4.12 20.05 -2.34
N ASP A 107 -5.40 20.30 -2.07
CA ASP A 107 -6.46 19.28 -2.10
C ASP A 107 -6.63 18.70 -3.52
N CYS A 108 -6.35 17.40 -3.69
CA CYS A 108 -6.32 16.77 -5.00
C CYS A 108 -7.60 15.97 -5.27
N CYS A 109 -7.82 14.93 -4.50
CA CYS A 109 -8.72 13.83 -4.86
C CYS A 109 -8.97 12.93 -3.66
N GLY A 110 -9.80 11.90 -3.83
CA GLY A 110 -10.00 10.93 -2.77
C GLY A 110 -10.61 9.64 -3.27
N ASP A 111 -10.21 8.54 -2.65
CA ASP A 111 -10.59 7.18 -3.04
C ASP A 111 -11.46 6.49 -2.00
N LEU A 112 -12.50 5.83 -2.47
CA LEU A 112 -13.15 4.75 -1.75
C LEU A 112 -12.36 3.46 -1.99
N THR A 113 -11.95 2.77 -0.94
CA THR A 113 -11.09 1.59 -1.00
C THR A 113 -11.81 0.34 -0.48
N LEU A 114 -11.47 -0.79 -1.06
CA LEU A 114 -11.84 -2.13 -0.61
C LEU A 114 -10.64 -3.05 -0.73
N GLU A 115 -10.29 -3.70 0.38
CA GLU A 115 -9.27 -4.76 0.38
C GLU A 115 -9.87 -6.05 0.93
N LEU A 116 -9.51 -7.17 0.32
CA LEU A 116 -9.89 -8.51 0.74
C LEU A 116 -8.63 -9.38 0.81
N GLY A 117 -8.53 -10.20 1.88
CA GLY A 117 -7.48 -11.20 2.01
C GLY A 117 -8.08 -12.57 2.32
N VAL A 118 -7.73 -13.57 1.50
CA VAL A 118 -8.24 -14.94 1.62
C VAL A 118 -7.08 -15.91 1.83
N PRO A 119 -6.97 -16.55 3.01
CA PRO A 119 -5.96 -17.57 3.22
C PRO A 119 -6.31 -18.85 2.48
N PHE A 120 -5.29 -19.49 1.87
CA PHE A 120 -5.38 -20.80 1.23
C PHE A 120 -4.43 -21.78 1.92
N GLY A 121 -4.89 -22.40 3.00
CA GLY A 121 -4.05 -23.18 3.90
C GLY A 121 -3.08 -22.27 4.68
N ASP A 122 -1.96 -22.86 5.12
CA ASP A 122 -1.02 -22.18 6.03
C ASP A 122 0.06 -21.38 5.30
N LYS A 123 0.13 -21.49 3.97
CA LYS A 123 1.27 -20.95 3.20
C LYS A 123 0.90 -19.95 2.10
N PHE A 124 -0.37 -19.81 1.80
CA PHE A 124 -0.80 -18.92 0.73
C PHE A 124 -1.89 -17.98 1.19
N LYS A 125 -1.83 -16.75 0.71
CA LYS A 125 -2.89 -15.75 0.85
C LYS A 125 -3.13 -15.09 -0.52
N GLY A 126 -4.37 -15.11 -0.98
CA GLY A 126 -4.81 -14.29 -2.10
C GLY A 126 -5.29 -12.95 -1.61
N THR A 127 -4.99 -11.89 -2.37
CA THR A 127 -5.48 -10.54 -2.09
C THR A 127 -6.29 -10.00 -3.26
N PHE A 128 -7.22 -9.14 -2.95
CA PHE A 128 -7.94 -8.32 -3.92
C PHE A 128 -8.04 -6.91 -3.36
N GLU A 129 -7.67 -5.93 -4.15
CA GLU A 129 -7.76 -4.51 -3.82
C GLU A 129 -8.52 -3.79 -4.92
N ALA A 130 -9.33 -2.82 -4.54
CA ALA A 130 -10.01 -1.91 -5.45
C ALA A 130 -10.05 -0.51 -4.85
N ALA A 131 -9.85 0.49 -5.69
CA ALA A 131 -10.05 1.87 -5.33
C ALA A 131 -10.89 2.58 -6.40
N TYR A 132 -11.68 3.56 -5.98
CA TYR A 132 -12.54 4.34 -6.86
C TYR A 132 -12.55 5.80 -6.42
N ASP A 133 -12.09 6.68 -7.30
CA ASP A 133 -12.23 8.13 -7.16
C ASP A 133 -13.58 8.58 -7.74
N PRO A 134 -14.54 9.00 -6.89
CA PRO A 134 -15.85 9.43 -7.35
C PRO A 134 -15.82 10.82 -8.02
N GLU A 135 -14.79 11.63 -7.81
CA GLU A 135 -14.65 12.96 -8.40
C GLU A 135 -14.13 12.85 -9.84
N ALA A 136 -13.09 12.06 -10.05
CA ALA A 136 -12.54 11.80 -11.38
C ALA A 136 -13.29 10.70 -12.14
N THR A 137 -14.08 9.88 -11.43
CA THR A 137 -14.76 8.70 -11.98
C THR A 137 -13.76 7.67 -12.53
N LEU A 138 -12.65 7.51 -11.82
CA LEU A 138 -11.56 6.58 -12.13
C LEU A 138 -11.50 5.46 -11.10
N GLY A 139 -11.11 4.27 -11.53
CA GLY A 139 -10.96 3.14 -10.62
C GLY A 139 -9.77 2.27 -10.96
N ASN A 140 -9.32 1.52 -9.97
CA ASN A 140 -8.34 0.48 -10.14
C ASN A 140 -8.76 -0.80 -9.44
N ALA A 141 -8.19 -1.92 -9.87
CA ALA A 141 -8.38 -3.22 -9.23
C ALA A 141 -7.09 -4.03 -9.37
N ILE A 142 -6.68 -4.66 -8.26
CA ILE A 142 -5.45 -5.43 -8.15
C ILE A 142 -5.79 -6.79 -7.55
N ILE A 143 -5.20 -7.84 -8.09
CA ILE A 143 -5.18 -9.17 -7.48
C ILE A 143 -3.76 -9.54 -7.11
N GLY A 144 -3.59 -10.18 -5.96
CA GLY A 144 -2.29 -10.57 -5.47
C GLY A 144 -2.26 -12.01 -4.95
N LEU A 145 -1.07 -12.54 -4.86
CA LEU A 145 -0.77 -13.82 -4.24
C LEU A 145 0.48 -13.71 -3.39
N GLU A 146 0.39 -14.13 -2.15
CA GLU A 146 1.50 -14.26 -1.22
C GLU A 146 1.79 -15.74 -0.95
N PHE A 147 3.07 -16.09 -0.86
CA PHE A 147 3.56 -17.41 -0.47
C PHE A 147 4.55 -17.27 0.70
N TYR A 148 4.16 -17.77 1.85
CA TYR A 148 4.99 -17.81 3.06
C TYR A 148 5.96 -18.98 2.98
N ALA A 149 7.13 -18.74 2.37
CA ALA A 149 8.14 -19.76 2.16
C ALA A 149 8.74 -20.24 3.50
N THR A 150 9.00 -19.29 4.40
CA THR A 150 9.42 -19.52 5.80
C THR A 150 8.77 -18.47 6.69
N ASP A 151 8.99 -18.52 8.00
CA ASP A 151 8.53 -17.48 8.94
C ASP A 151 9.14 -16.10 8.66
N ALA A 152 10.28 -16.05 7.95
CA ALA A 152 10.98 -14.82 7.65
C ALA A 152 10.93 -14.42 6.16
N ILE A 153 10.53 -15.32 5.25
CA ILE A 153 10.56 -15.07 3.81
C ILE A 153 9.17 -15.22 3.21
N THR A 154 8.68 -14.13 2.62
CA THR A 154 7.46 -14.11 1.83
C THR A 154 7.78 -13.77 0.38
N LEU A 155 7.26 -14.56 -0.56
CA LEU A 155 7.26 -14.24 -1.98
C LEU A 155 5.87 -13.71 -2.33
N SER A 156 5.80 -12.66 -3.13
CA SER A 156 4.52 -12.11 -3.57
C SER A 156 4.55 -11.68 -5.03
N ALA A 157 3.37 -11.68 -5.65
CA ALA A 157 3.17 -11.13 -6.98
C ALA A 157 1.78 -10.51 -7.06
N ASN A 158 1.68 -9.37 -7.75
CA ASN A 158 0.45 -8.63 -7.97
C ASN A 158 0.24 -8.35 -9.46
N TYR A 159 -1.00 -8.25 -9.85
CA TYR A 159 -1.41 -7.79 -11.18
C TYR A 159 -2.62 -6.88 -11.05
N GLY A 160 -2.54 -5.69 -11.65
CA GLY A 160 -3.58 -4.68 -11.54
C GLY A 160 -3.94 -4.03 -12.87
N THR A 161 -5.16 -3.44 -12.89
CA THR A 161 -5.61 -2.55 -13.95
C THR A 161 -6.01 -1.22 -13.33
N TYR A 162 -5.59 -0.14 -13.99
CA TYR A 162 -5.77 1.23 -13.54
C TYR A 162 -6.41 2.04 -14.65
N GLN A 163 -7.49 2.73 -14.33
CA GLN A 163 -8.08 3.69 -15.26
C GLN A 163 -7.30 4.99 -15.21
N VAL A 164 -6.98 5.54 -16.37
CA VAL A 164 -6.25 6.80 -16.51
C VAL A 164 -7.12 7.78 -17.27
N GLU A 165 -7.21 9.02 -16.77
CA GLU A 165 -7.97 10.08 -17.40
C GLU A 165 -7.47 10.30 -18.84
N ASP A 166 -8.39 10.27 -19.79
CA ASP A 166 -8.14 10.45 -21.24
C ASP A 166 -7.23 9.39 -21.90
N ALA A 167 -6.70 8.39 -21.17
CA ALA A 167 -5.77 7.39 -21.69
C ALA A 167 -6.30 5.95 -21.67
N GLY A 168 -7.47 5.70 -21.07
CA GLY A 168 -8.09 4.37 -21.00
C GLY A 168 -7.65 3.58 -19.79
N SER A 169 -7.05 2.39 -19.96
CA SER A 169 -6.61 1.54 -18.84
C SER A 169 -5.18 1.08 -19.05
N GLU A 170 -4.43 1.12 -17.99
CA GLU A 170 -3.06 0.59 -17.88
C GLU A 170 -3.07 -0.71 -17.09
N GLN A 171 -2.13 -1.59 -17.38
CA GLN A 171 -1.88 -2.80 -16.61
C GLN A 171 -0.51 -2.71 -15.97
N LYS A 172 -0.44 -3.05 -14.69
CA LYS A 172 0.79 -3.10 -13.90
C LYS A 172 0.89 -4.44 -13.21
N TRP A 173 2.10 -4.94 -13.10
CA TRP A 173 2.37 -6.13 -12.31
C TRP A 173 3.69 -5.98 -11.57
N ASP A 174 3.81 -6.68 -10.49
CA ASP A 174 5.04 -6.75 -9.72
C ASP A 174 5.25 -8.16 -9.15
N ALA A 175 6.49 -8.46 -8.82
CA ALA A 175 6.85 -9.66 -8.08
C ALA A 175 8.05 -9.36 -7.17
N GLY A 176 7.98 -9.85 -5.94
CA GLY A 176 9.00 -9.51 -4.95
C GLY A 176 9.24 -10.58 -3.91
N VAL A 177 10.28 -10.32 -3.11
CA VAL A 177 10.64 -11.11 -1.94
C VAL A 177 10.85 -10.19 -0.75
N ALA A 178 10.06 -10.42 0.30
CA ALA A 178 10.21 -9.75 1.58
C ALA A 178 10.96 -10.64 2.56
N TYR A 179 11.86 -10.05 3.33
CA TYR A 179 12.58 -10.68 4.43
C TYR A 179 12.33 -9.92 5.72
N ALA A 180 11.69 -10.58 6.68
CA ALA A 180 11.46 -10.06 8.02
C ALA A 180 12.80 -10.00 8.80
N LEU A 181 13.20 -8.80 9.18
CA LEU A 181 14.37 -8.56 10.04
C LEU A 181 14.01 -8.75 11.52
N SER A 182 12.77 -8.43 11.86
CA SER A 182 12.17 -8.58 13.18
C SER A 182 10.63 -8.61 13.03
N ASP A 183 9.91 -8.67 14.16
CA ASP A 183 8.45 -8.55 14.17
C ASP A 183 7.96 -7.16 13.75
N GLU A 184 8.85 -6.16 13.73
CA GLU A 184 8.52 -4.76 13.42
C GLU A 184 9.20 -4.24 12.14
N ALA A 185 10.14 -4.98 11.54
CA ALA A 185 10.91 -4.48 10.40
C ALA A 185 11.12 -5.54 9.32
N ALA A 186 11.04 -5.12 8.07
CA ALA A 186 11.29 -5.96 6.90
C ALA A 186 12.02 -5.20 5.79
N VAL A 187 12.69 -5.97 4.93
CA VAL A 187 13.25 -5.50 3.65
C VAL A 187 12.52 -6.22 2.53
N ASP A 188 12.07 -5.50 1.50
CA ASP A 188 11.49 -6.06 0.29
C ASP A 188 12.36 -5.70 -0.94
N LEU A 189 12.58 -6.66 -1.79
CA LEU A 189 13.17 -6.48 -3.12
C LEU A 189 12.12 -6.90 -4.16
N ARG A 190 11.75 -5.97 -5.05
CA ARG A 190 10.62 -6.13 -5.94
C ARG A 190 10.94 -5.64 -7.34
N TYR A 191 10.45 -6.34 -8.36
CA TYR A 191 10.46 -5.90 -9.74
C TYR A 191 9.06 -5.46 -10.15
N TYR A 192 8.97 -4.30 -10.78
CA TYR A 192 7.74 -3.70 -11.28
C TYR A 192 7.81 -3.55 -12.79
N ASP A 193 6.68 -3.80 -13.48
CA ASP A 193 6.55 -3.60 -14.91
C ASP A 193 5.07 -3.37 -15.29
N GLY A 194 4.81 -2.84 -16.46
CA GLY A 194 3.45 -2.55 -16.92
C GLY A 194 3.41 -1.82 -18.26
N THR A 195 2.22 -1.46 -18.68
CA THR A 195 1.99 -0.80 -19.98
C THR A 195 2.37 0.68 -19.98
N ASP A 196 2.52 1.30 -18.82
CA ASP A 196 2.93 2.70 -18.64
C ASP A 196 4.43 2.87 -18.37
N TYR A 197 5.14 1.78 -18.13
CA TYR A 197 6.58 1.80 -17.95
C TYR A 197 7.27 1.63 -19.30
N ALA A 198 8.19 2.54 -19.63
CA ALA A 198 9.05 2.37 -20.81
C ALA A 198 10.00 1.18 -20.59
N ASP A 199 10.48 1.02 -19.36
CA ASP A 199 11.32 -0.06 -18.85
C ASP A 199 10.86 -0.40 -17.42
N GLY A 200 11.05 -1.64 -16.97
CA GLY A 200 10.68 -2.04 -15.61
C GLY A 200 11.59 -1.43 -14.54
N TYR A 201 11.15 -1.46 -13.29
CA TYR A 201 11.90 -0.96 -12.14
C TYR A 201 12.26 -2.07 -11.17
N VAL A 202 13.37 -1.90 -10.46
CA VAL A 202 13.69 -2.68 -9.27
C VAL A 202 13.50 -1.77 -8.06
N GLY A 203 12.62 -2.16 -7.15
CA GLY A 203 12.41 -1.51 -5.88
C GLY A 203 13.15 -2.22 -4.76
N LEU A 204 13.73 -1.45 -3.86
CA LEU A 204 14.25 -1.90 -2.57
C LEU A 204 13.61 -1.06 -1.49
N SER A 205 12.85 -1.68 -0.59
CA SER A 205 12.25 -0.98 0.54
C SER A 205 12.72 -1.53 1.89
N LEU A 206 12.72 -0.65 2.87
CA LEU A 206 12.89 -0.96 4.29
C LEU A 206 11.68 -0.41 5.02
N THR A 207 10.89 -1.29 5.62
CA THR A 207 9.70 -0.95 6.39
C THR A 207 9.91 -1.14 7.87
N TRP A 208 9.26 -0.31 8.66
CA TRP A 208 9.18 -0.44 10.11
C TRP A 208 7.78 -0.07 10.59
N ASP A 209 7.15 -0.98 11.36
CA ASP A 209 5.80 -0.84 11.89
C ASP A 209 5.74 -1.24 13.35
N THR A 210 5.02 -0.48 14.16
CA THR A 210 4.92 -0.77 15.58
C THR A 210 3.58 -0.36 16.18
N THR A 211 3.19 -1.02 17.25
CA THR A 211 2.12 -0.55 18.14
C THR A 211 2.73 0.43 19.15
N ILE A 212 2.46 1.73 18.93
CA ILE A 212 2.95 2.82 19.80
C ILE A 212 2.25 2.77 21.15
N PHE A 213 0.96 2.44 21.15
CA PHE A 213 0.12 2.39 22.36
C PHE A 213 -1.04 1.39 22.19
N SER A 214 -1.36 0.67 23.27
CA SER A 214 -2.56 -0.17 23.35
C SER A 214 -3.22 -0.08 24.76
N ARG A 215 -4.56 -0.10 24.81
CA ARG A 215 -5.32 -0.07 26.06
C ARG A 215 -6.64 -0.82 25.94
#